data_7b8ae83688192b14455d86d8b831006a
#
_entry.id   7b8ae83688192b14455d86d8b831006a
#
_cell.length_a   1.000
_cell.length_b   1.000
_cell.length_c   1.000
_cell.angle_alpha   90.00
_cell.angle_beta   90.00
_cell.angle_gamma   90.00
#
_symmetry.space_group_name_H-M   'P 1'
#
loop_
_entity.id
_entity.type
_entity.pdbx_description
1 polymer ?
#
loop_
_entity_poly.entity_id
_entity_poly.type
_entity_poly.pdbx_seq_one_letter_code
_entity_poly.pdbx_strand_id
1 'polypeptide(L)'
;KESLRYSYDKPKRREVVLAAFDPNSADSIEFLQRGLSPFIAHTILQYRRAGGKFRTADDFSRVYGLSSEKFNMLKPYIQIS
;
A
#
# COMPACT_ATOMS: atom_id res chain seq x y z
N LYS A 1 23.26 16.18 -14.64
CA LYS A 1 23.30 15.74 -14.10
C LYS A 1 23.25 15.11 -13.51
N GLU A 2 22.99 15.14 -13.88
CA GLU A 2 22.90 14.50 -13.18
C GLU A 2 22.63 14.06 -12.57
N SER A 3 22.37 14.35 -12.86
CA SER A 3 22.09 13.89 -12.12
C SER A 3 21.76 13.66 -11.72
N LEU A 4 21.47 13.92 -11.87
CA LEU A 4 21.15 13.63 -11.28
C LEU A 4 20.90 13.16 -11.02
N ARG A 5 20.79 13.57 -11.12
CA ARG A 5 20.57 13.00 -10.77
C ARG A 5 20.47 12.40 -10.16
N TYR A 6 20.23 12.40 -10.29
CA TYR A 6 20.03 11.68 -9.60
C TYR A 6 19.89 11.03 -9.09
N SER A 7 19.85 11.16 -9.33
CA SER A 7 19.62 10.36 -8.92
C SER A 7 19.46 9.76 -8.70
N TYR A 8 19.32 9.81 -8.75
CA TYR A 8 18.97 9.02 -8.56
C TYR A 8 19.04 8.25 -8.28
N ASP A 9 18.86 8.45 -8.51
CA ASP A 9 18.81 7.53 -8.33
C ASP A 9 18.57 6.70 -8.12
N LYS A 10 18.42 6.60 -8.22
CA LYS A 10 18.07 5.65 -8.01
C LYS A 10 17.71 5.18 -7.26
N PRO A 11 17.10 5.38 -7.35
CA PRO A 11 16.63 4.86 -6.41
C PRO A 11 16.71 3.74 -6.25
N LYS A 12 17.08 3.73 -6.13
CA LYS A 12 17.12 2.69 -5.62
C LYS A 12 15.95 2.15 -5.07
N ARG A 13 15.84 1.25 -4.39
CA ARG A 13 14.58 0.74 -3.98
C ARG A 13 13.94 1.61 -2.93
N ARG A 14 12.63 1.62 -2.91
CA ARG A 14 11.88 2.36 -1.94
C ARG A 14 12.04 1.75 -0.57
N GLU A 15 12.10 2.61 0.39
CA GLU A 15 12.10 2.20 1.77
C GLU A 15 10.68 1.88 2.22
N VAL A 16 10.49 0.71 2.83
CA VAL A 16 9.19 0.33 3.35
C VAL A 16 9.05 0.89 4.77
N VAL A 17 7.98 1.63 4.99
CA VAL A 17 7.70 2.22 6.29
C VAL A 17 6.55 1.45 6.92
N LEU A 18 6.82 0.72 7.99
CA LEU A 18 5.78 -0.04 8.68
C LEU A 18 5.19 0.84 9.76
N ALA A 19 4.05 1.42 9.45
CA ALA A 19 3.33 2.31 10.35
C ALA A 19 1.84 2.12 10.13
N ALA A 20 1.05 2.51 11.11
CA ALA A 20 -0.40 2.34 11.04
C ALA A 20 -0.98 3.07 9.85
N PHE A 21 -1.96 2.47 9.22
CA PHE A 21 -2.66 3.10 8.12
C PHE A 21 -4.09 2.57 8.06
N ASP A 22 -4.98 3.39 7.49
CA ASP A 22 -6.38 3.00 7.30
C ASP A 22 -6.61 2.77 5.82
N PRO A 23 -6.85 1.51 5.40
CA PRO A 23 -7.02 1.22 3.97
C PRO A 23 -8.23 1.91 3.36
N ASN A 24 -9.16 2.39 4.17
CA ASN A 24 -10.32 3.10 3.66
C ASN A 24 -10.03 4.56 3.34
N SER A 25 -8.94 5.11 3.84
CA SER A 25 -8.64 6.53 3.64
C SER A 25 -7.24 6.80 3.10
N ALA A 26 -6.34 5.84 3.16
CA ALA A 26 -4.97 6.02 2.69
C ALA A 26 -4.94 6.30 1.19
N ASP A 27 -3.97 7.11 0.76
CA ASP A 27 -3.82 7.37 -0.67
C ASP A 27 -2.78 6.42 -1.28
N SER A 28 -2.56 6.56 -2.59
CA SER A 28 -1.66 5.65 -3.29
C SER A 28 -0.23 5.77 -2.77
N ILE A 29 0.19 6.96 -2.41
CA ILE A 29 1.55 7.16 -1.92
C ILE A 29 1.74 6.41 -0.60
N GLU A 30 0.75 6.47 0.27
CA GLU A 30 0.83 5.78 1.54
C GLU A 30 0.90 4.27 1.35
N PHE A 31 0.10 3.73 0.42
CA PHE A 31 0.16 2.30 0.13
C PHE A 31 1.54 1.90 -0.39
N LEU A 32 2.13 2.73 -1.25
CA LEU A 32 3.46 2.43 -1.77
C LEU A 32 4.50 2.46 -0.66
N GLN A 33 4.36 3.36 0.30
CA GLN A 33 5.29 3.42 1.42
C GLN A 33 5.21 2.17 2.29
N ARG A 34 4.06 1.52 2.32
CA ARG A 34 3.88 0.29 3.08
C ARG A 34 4.37 -0.93 2.32
N GLY A 35 4.97 -0.73 1.15
CA GLY A 35 5.54 -1.84 0.38
C GLY A 35 4.60 -2.47 -0.61
N LEU A 36 3.43 -1.88 -0.83
CA LEU A 36 2.49 -2.40 -1.82
C LEU A 36 2.89 -1.91 -3.21
N SER A 37 2.63 -2.74 -4.22
CA SER A 37 2.95 -2.38 -5.58
C SER A 37 1.95 -1.33 -6.10
N PRO A 38 2.33 -0.59 -7.16
CA PRO A 38 1.37 0.33 -7.77
C PRO A 38 0.09 -0.36 -8.24
N PHE A 39 0.21 -1.61 -8.70
CA PHE A 39 -0.96 -2.38 -9.12
C PHE A 39 -1.92 -2.59 -7.95
N ILE A 40 -1.39 -2.97 -6.80
CA ILE A 40 -2.22 -3.23 -5.63
C ILE A 40 -2.83 -1.93 -5.13
N ALA A 41 -2.05 -0.85 -5.08
CA ALA A 41 -2.57 0.44 -4.67
C ALA A 41 -3.72 0.87 -5.58
N HIS A 42 -3.54 0.69 -6.89
CA HIS A 42 -4.60 1.03 -7.85
C HIS A 42 -5.85 0.18 -7.62
N THR A 43 -5.65 -1.11 -7.36
CA THR A 43 -6.76 -2.03 -7.13
C THR A 43 -7.57 -1.60 -5.90
N ILE A 44 -6.88 -1.21 -4.83
CA ILE A 44 -7.57 -0.76 -3.62
C ILE A 44 -8.38 0.50 -3.89
N LEU A 45 -7.79 1.45 -4.60
CA LEU A 45 -8.49 2.70 -4.88
C LEU A 45 -9.69 2.49 -5.78
N GLN A 46 -9.58 1.59 -6.76
CA GLN A 46 -10.70 1.25 -7.60
C GLN A 46 -11.83 0.62 -6.81
N TYR A 47 -11.48 -0.29 -5.90
CA TYR A 47 -12.47 -0.92 -5.04
C TYR A 47 -13.23 0.12 -4.21
N ARG A 48 -12.50 1.07 -3.63
CA ARG A 48 -13.13 2.13 -2.83
C ARG A 48 -14.00 3.04 -3.68
N ARG A 49 -13.54 3.35 -4.90
CA ARG A 49 -14.29 4.20 -5.81
C ARG A 49 -15.61 3.55 -6.21
N ALA A 50 -15.64 2.23 -6.25
CA ALA A 50 -16.85 1.48 -6.57
C ALA A 50 -17.75 1.28 -5.36
N GLY A 51 -17.44 1.90 -4.24
CA GLY A 51 -18.26 1.81 -3.04
C GLY A 51 -17.80 0.76 -2.05
N GLY A 52 -16.67 0.14 -2.28
CA GLY A 52 -16.15 -0.88 -1.39
C GLY A 52 -15.57 -0.31 -0.11
N LYS A 53 -15.59 -1.10 0.92
CA LYS A 53 -15.06 -0.74 2.23
C LYS A 53 -14.36 -1.91 2.86
N PHE A 54 -13.33 -1.60 3.64
CA PHE A 54 -12.68 -2.59 4.48
C PHE A 54 -13.24 -2.43 5.89
N ARG A 55 -13.84 -3.48 6.40
CA ARG A 55 -14.46 -3.44 7.74
C ARG A 55 -13.60 -4.08 8.79
N THR A 56 -12.76 -5.01 8.38
CA THR A 56 -11.82 -5.68 9.28
C THR A 56 -10.48 -5.78 8.58
N ALA A 57 -9.44 -6.08 9.36
CA ALA A 57 -8.13 -6.30 8.76
C ALA A 57 -8.18 -7.47 7.78
N ASP A 58 -8.99 -8.48 8.08
CA ASP A 58 -9.09 -9.65 7.20
C ASP A 58 -9.68 -9.29 5.85
N ASP A 59 -10.53 -8.27 5.78
CA ASP A 59 -11.08 -7.84 4.50
C ASP A 59 -9.97 -7.38 3.56
N PHE A 60 -8.90 -6.81 4.11
CA PHE A 60 -7.79 -6.35 3.32
C PHE A 60 -7.06 -7.51 2.64
N SER A 61 -7.12 -8.69 3.23
CA SER A 61 -6.47 -9.87 2.64
C SER A 61 -7.09 -10.28 1.32
N ARG A 62 -8.28 -9.78 1.03
CA ARG A 62 -9.00 -10.14 -0.21
C ARG A 62 -8.59 -9.29 -1.39
N VAL A 63 -7.73 -8.32 -1.20
CA VAL A 63 -7.29 -7.46 -2.30
C VAL A 63 -6.59 -8.32 -3.35
N TYR A 64 -7.04 -8.20 -4.59
CA TYR A 64 -6.50 -8.99 -5.68
C TYR A 64 -5.02 -8.68 -5.86
N GLY A 65 -4.20 -9.69 -5.92
CA GLY A 65 -2.76 -9.54 -6.09
C GLY A 65 -1.98 -9.43 -4.80
N LEU A 66 -2.67 -9.33 -3.66
CA LEU A 66 -1.98 -9.22 -2.38
C LEU A 66 -1.62 -10.62 -1.88
N SER A 67 -0.32 -10.84 -1.66
CA SER A 67 0.14 -12.13 -1.15
C SER A 67 -0.16 -12.25 0.34
N SER A 68 -0.27 -13.49 0.82
CA SER A 68 -0.49 -13.70 2.24
C SER A 68 0.69 -13.24 3.08
N GLU A 69 1.90 -13.34 2.55
CA GLU A 69 3.07 -12.83 3.25
C GLU A 69 3.00 -11.34 3.46
N LYS A 70 2.65 -10.62 2.39
CA LYS A 70 2.53 -9.16 2.48
C LYS A 70 1.39 -8.79 3.43
N PHE A 71 0.28 -9.48 3.35
CA PHE A 71 -0.84 -9.23 4.25
C PHE A 71 -0.43 -9.45 5.71
N ASN A 72 0.24 -10.57 5.98
CA ASN A 72 0.65 -10.85 7.36
C ASN A 72 1.62 -9.80 7.90
N MET A 73 2.48 -9.27 7.03
CA MET A 73 3.39 -8.22 7.43
C MET A 73 2.65 -6.93 7.80
N LEU A 74 1.58 -6.63 7.08
CA LEU A 74 0.86 -5.38 7.26
C LEU A 74 -0.27 -5.47 8.26
N LYS A 75 -0.75 -6.67 8.57
CA LYS A 75 -1.93 -6.84 9.40
C LYS A 75 -1.85 -6.08 10.73
N PRO A 76 -0.72 -6.12 11.47
CA PRO A 76 -0.66 -5.39 12.74
C PRO A 76 -0.79 -3.87 12.59
N TYR A 77 -0.60 -3.36 11.39
CA TYR A 77 -0.62 -1.93 11.15
C TYR A 77 -1.93 -1.44 10.54
N ILE A 78 -2.83 -2.36 10.18
CA ILE A 78 -4.11 -2.00 9.59
C ILE A 78 -5.02 -1.48 10.71
N GLN A 79 -5.46 -0.23 10.57
CA GLN A 79 -6.37 0.39 11.52
C GLN A 79 -7.61 0.86 10.77
N ILE A 80 -8.74 0.29 11.11
CA ILE A 80 -10.00 0.61 10.47
C ILE A 80 -10.85 1.39 11.46
N SER A 81 -11.16 2.64 11.07
CA SER A 81 -11.98 3.49 11.92
C SER A 81 -13.46 3.30 11.69
#